data_734efe0ad954ffe4b6814df53f15dac1
#
_entry.id   734efe0ad954ffe4b6814df53f15dac1
#
_cell.length_a   1.000
_cell.length_b   1.000
_cell.length_c   1.000
_cell.angle_alpha   90.00
_cell.angle_beta   90.00
_cell.angle_gamma   90.00
#
_symmetry.space_group_name_H-M   'P 1'
#
loop_
_entity.id
_entity.type
_entity.pdbx_description
1 polymer ?
#
loop_
_entity_poly.entity_id
_entity_poly.type
_entity_poly.pdbx_seq_one_letter_code
_entity_poly.pdbx_strand_id
1 'polypeptide(L)' 'PKGLTGRILFVNKDWNFVVIDLGSDDGIVPNAEMLIHRKDALVGKVTISGISRKMTIAELQPDWAQATVKEGDFVVF' A
#
# COMPACT_ATOMS: atom_id res chain seq x y z
N PRO A 1 -2.71 -11.69 6.03
CA PRO A 1 -1.78 -12.43 6.87
C PRO A 1 -0.65 -11.55 7.38
N LYS A 2 -0.31 -11.79 8.61
CA LYS A 2 0.72 -11.02 9.28
C LYS A 2 2.08 -11.25 8.62
N GLY A 3 2.84 -10.18 8.39
CA GLY A 3 4.15 -10.30 7.77
C GLY A 3 4.14 -10.26 6.25
N LEU A 4 2.97 -10.14 5.64
CA LEU A 4 2.87 -10.03 4.19
C LEU A 4 3.49 -8.71 3.75
N THR A 5 4.44 -8.76 2.82
CA THR A 5 5.17 -7.59 2.35
C THR A 5 5.10 -7.51 0.84
N GLY A 6 4.88 -6.31 0.33
CA GLY A 6 4.88 -6.05 -1.10
C GLY A 6 5.53 -4.71 -1.40
N ARG A 7 5.40 -4.29 -2.65
CA ARG A 7 5.97 -3.02 -3.12
C ARG A 7 4.93 -2.19 -3.83
N ILE A 8 5.12 -0.88 -3.76
CA ILE A 8 4.31 0.06 -4.50
C ILE A 8 4.82 0.12 -5.94
N LEU A 9 3.92 -0.18 -6.87
CA LEU A 9 4.21 -0.18 -8.31
C LEU A 9 3.94 1.19 -8.94
N PHE A 10 2.95 1.92 -8.41
CA PHE A 10 2.51 3.18 -9.00
C PHE A 10 1.90 4.05 -7.92
N VAL A 11 2.15 5.35 -8.02
CA VAL A 11 1.57 6.36 -7.11
C VAL A 11 0.82 7.38 -7.94
N ASN A 12 -0.44 7.62 -7.61
CA ASN A 12 -1.22 8.70 -8.20
C ASN A 12 -1.44 9.78 -7.14
N LYS A 13 -0.72 10.89 -7.28
CA LYS A 13 -0.76 11.97 -6.30
C LYS A 13 -2.02 12.80 -6.39
N ASP A 14 -2.64 12.86 -7.56
CA ASP A 14 -3.84 13.67 -7.75
C ASP A 14 -5.04 13.04 -7.05
N TRP A 15 -5.10 11.71 -7.00
CA TRP A 15 -6.21 10.97 -6.43
C TRP A 15 -5.83 10.23 -5.16
N ASN A 16 -4.60 10.38 -4.69
CA ASN A 16 -4.10 9.80 -3.44
C ASN A 16 -4.30 8.29 -3.35
N PHE A 17 -3.98 7.58 -4.43
CA PHE A 17 -3.99 6.12 -4.38
C PHE A 17 -2.67 5.55 -4.87
N VAL A 18 -2.43 4.32 -4.51
CA VAL A 18 -1.27 3.56 -4.95
C VAL A 18 -1.71 2.21 -5.49
N VAL A 19 -0.87 1.63 -6.34
CA VAL A 19 -1.04 0.26 -6.81
C VAL A 19 0.07 -0.57 -6.18
N ILE A 20 -0.31 -1.70 -5.60
CA ILE A 20 0.58 -2.58 -4.84
C ILE A 20 0.68 -3.91 -5.58
N ASP A 21 1.83 -4.56 -5.54
CA ASP A 21 2.09 -5.82 -6.23
C ASP A 21 1.59 -7.06 -5.47
N LEU A 22 0.62 -6.89 -4.61
CA LEU A 22 -0.05 -7.95 -3.89
C LEU A 22 -1.52 -7.94 -4.26
N GLY A 23 -2.14 -9.11 -4.28
CA GLY A 23 -3.55 -9.22 -4.60
C GLY A 23 -4.23 -10.33 -3.81
N SER A 24 -5.40 -10.76 -4.27
CA SER A 24 -6.15 -11.79 -3.56
C SER A 24 -5.40 -13.11 -3.49
N ASP A 25 -4.54 -13.40 -4.47
CA ASP A 25 -3.71 -14.60 -4.44
C ASP A 25 -2.75 -14.60 -3.24
N ASP A 26 -2.43 -13.43 -2.70
CA ASP A 26 -1.52 -13.26 -1.56
C ASP A 26 -2.25 -13.15 -0.23
N GLY A 27 -3.59 -13.20 -0.25
CA GLY A 27 -4.39 -13.11 0.96
C GLY A 27 -4.83 -11.70 1.34
N ILE A 28 -4.70 -10.73 0.43
CA ILE A 28 -5.19 -9.37 0.66
C ILE A 28 -6.71 -9.39 0.73
N VAL A 29 -7.27 -8.69 1.70
CA VAL A 29 -8.72 -8.59 1.88
C VAL A 29 -9.17 -7.13 1.85
N PRO A 30 -10.45 -6.87 1.47
CA PRO A 30 -10.97 -5.51 1.41
C PRO A 30 -10.92 -4.80 2.77
N ASN A 31 -10.74 -3.51 2.73
CA ASN A 31 -10.75 -2.62 3.88
C ASN A 31 -9.61 -2.85 4.88
N ALA A 32 -8.67 -3.72 4.56
CA ALA A 32 -7.47 -3.89 5.39
C ALA A 32 -6.61 -2.65 5.30
N GLU A 33 -5.80 -2.44 6.31
CA GLU A 33 -4.81 -1.36 6.35
C GLU A 33 -3.41 -1.93 6.26
N MET A 34 -2.53 -1.21 5.56
CA MET A 34 -1.13 -1.59 5.44
C MET A 34 -0.26 -0.36 5.69
N LEU A 35 0.90 -0.60 6.25
CA LEU A 35 1.88 0.46 6.46
C LEU A 35 2.85 0.51 5.28
N ILE A 36 3.22 1.73 4.91
CA ILE A 36 4.23 1.97 3.88
C ILE A 36 5.52 2.37 4.57
N HIS A 37 6.60 1.73 4.19
CA HIS A 37 7.90 2.08 4.76
C HIS A 37 8.98 2.11 3.69
N ARG A 38 10.05 2.82 4.01
CA ARG A 38 11.25 2.92 3.17
C ARG A 38 12.43 2.78 4.11
N LYS A 39 13.19 1.68 3.95
CA LYS A 39 14.22 1.31 4.92
C LYS A 39 13.57 1.19 6.31
N ASP A 40 14.06 1.90 7.30
CA ASP A 40 13.52 1.85 8.66
C ASP A 40 12.51 2.96 8.96
N ALA A 41 12.16 3.76 7.94
CA ALA A 41 11.28 4.90 8.14
C ALA A 41 9.85 4.56 7.74
N LEU A 42 8.90 4.90 8.60
CA LEU A 42 7.48 4.85 8.27
C LEU A 42 7.18 6.00 7.31
N VAL A 43 6.60 5.67 6.14
CA VAL A 43 6.26 6.66 5.12
C VAL A 43 4.79 7.05 5.22
N GLY A 44 3.91 6.08 5.41
CA GLY A 44 2.49 6.35 5.48
C GLY A 44 1.67 5.10 5.71
N LYS A 45 0.38 5.23 5.50
CA LYS A 45 -0.59 4.15 5.72
C LYS A 45 -1.61 4.18 4.61
N VAL A 46 -2.05 3.00 4.18
CA VAL A 46 -3.06 2.86 3.13
C VAL A 46 -4.18 1.96 3.58
N THR A 47 -5.36 2.18 2.97
CA THR A 47 -6.51 1.30 3.13
C THR A 47 -6.79 0.63 1.80
N ILE A 48 -6.93 -0.68 1.82
CA ILE A 48 -7.18 -1.47 0.60
C ILE A 48 -8.58 -1.13 0.08
N SER A 49 -8.67 -0.75 -1.19
CA SER A 49 -9.97 -0.41 -1.79
C SER A 49 -10.34 -1.31 -2.96
N GLY A 50 -9.43 -1.63 -3.86
CA GLY A 50 -9.72 -2.48 -5.01
C GLY A 50 -8.71 -3.61 -5.11
N ILE A 51 -9.20 -4.84 -5.28
CA ILE A 51 -8.33 -6.02 -5.28
C ILE A 51 -8.54 -6.79 -6.57
N SER A 52 -7.43 -7.11 -7.26
CA SER A 52 -7.41 -8.13 -8.29
C SER A 52 -6.52 -9.27 -7.81
N ARG A 53 -6.34 -10.29 -8.66
CA ARG A 53 -5.59 -11.46 -8.22
C ARG A 53 -4.15 -11.14 -7.82
N LYS A 54 -3.50 -10.24 -8.56
CA LYS A 54 -2.06 -9.99 -8.41
C LYS A 54 -1.72 -8.55 -8.08
N MET A 55 -2.68 -7.65 -8.08
CA MET A 55 -2.47 -6.24 -7.80
C MET A 55 -3.61 -5.70 -6.97
N THR A 56 -3.33 -4.65 -6.23
CA THR A 56 -4.32 -4.03 -5.34
C THR A 56 -4.19 -2.52 -5.46
N ILE A 57 -5.34 -1.86 -5.47
CA ILE A 57 -5.42 -0.41 -5.36
C ILE A 57 -5.71 -0.09 -3.89
N ALA A 58 -4.93 0.81 -3.34
CA ALA A 58 -5.08 1.23 -1.96
C ALA A 58 -5.08 2.75 -1.88
N GLU A 59 -5.90 3.27 -0.98
CA GLU A 59 -6.02 4.71 -0.78
C GLU A 59 -5.08 5.15 0.32
N LEU A 60 -4.32 6.22 0.06
CA LEU A 60 -3.45 6.83 1.04
C LEU A 60 -4.28 7.51 2.12
N GLN A 61 -3.89 7.34 3.37
CA GLN A 61 -4.52 8.05 4.48
C GLN A 61 -3.72 9.33 4.74
N PRO A 62 -4.27 10.51 4.38
CA PRO A 62 -3.51 11.77 4.47
C PRO A 62 -3.03 12.08 5.88
N ASP A 63 -3.83 11.73 6.88
CA ASP A 63 -3.50 12.01 8.29
C ASP A 63 -2.31 11.20 8.77
N TRP A 64 -1.93 10.16 8.03
CA TRP A 64 -0.83 9.27 8.37
C TRP A 64 0.41 9.48 7.51
N ALA A 65 0.42 10.51 6.66
CA ALA A 65 1.55 10.76 5.79
C ALA A 65 2.72 11.33 6.59
N GLN A 66 3.82 10.60 6.62
CA GLN A 66 5.06 11.02 7.28
C GLN A 66 6.08 11.53 6.27
N ALA A 67 5.94 11.09 5.02
CA ALA A 67 6.81 11.48 3.91
C ALA A 67 6.07 11.25 2.61
N THR A 68 6.63 11.72 1.50
CA THR A 68 6.06 11.49 0.18
C THR A 68 6.23 10.01 -0.21
N VAL A 69 5.14 9.36 -0.56
CA VAL A 69 5.16 7.97 -1.03
C VAL A 69 5.76 7.93 -2.43
N LYS A 70 6.60 6.93 -2.69
CA LYS A 70 7.27 6.75 -3.98
C LYS A 70 7.15 5.33 -4.47
N GLU A 71 7.21 5.17 -5.79
CA GLU A 71 7.30 3.84 -6.40
C GLU A 71 8.51 3.11 -5.84
N GLY A 72 8.33 1.83 -5.57
CA GLY A 72 9.36 1.01 -4.97
C GLY A 72 9.37 0.99 -3.45
N ASP A 73 8.58 1.84 -2.80
CA ASP A 73 8.41 1.77 -1.35
C ASP A 73 7.76 0.43 -0.99
N PHE A 74 8.01 -0.03 0.22
CA PHE A 74 7.48 -1.30 0.71
C PHE A 74 6.16 -1.08 1.43
N VAL A 75 5.29 -2.08 1.35
CA VAL A 75 4.07 -2.14 2.14
C VAL A 75 4.10 -3.40 2.98
N VAL A 76 3.60 -3.30 4.20
CA VAL A 76 3.57 -4.42 5.13
C VAL A 76 2.23 -4.46 5.86
N PHE A 77 1.77 -5.68 6.08
CA PHE A 77 0.52 -5.92 6.78
C PHE A 77 0.72 -5.87 8.28
#